data_6722f9d61cc287e67461f9d13fb068db
#
_entry.id   6722f9d61cc287e67461f9d13fb068db
#
_cell.length_a   1.000
_cell.length_b   1.000
_cell.length_c   1.000
_cell.angle_alpha   90.00
_cell.angle_beta   90.00
_cell.angle_gamma   90.00
#
_symmetry.space_group_name_H-M   'P 1'
#
loop_
_entity.id
_entity.type
_entity.pdbx_description
1 polymer ?
#
loop_
_entity_poly.entity_id
_entity_poly.type
_entity_poly.pdbx_seq_one_letter_code
_entity_poly.pdbx_strand_id
1 'polypeptide(L)'
;MSVEIRPITLPERLGTPEAVEFERYAAFAIDIEVERWGDDRFAYTPAEMLSIYRDDDYEIKRAFAAWHGDTCVGRTISWGERDAAAESGIVIVEVAPDFRRQGIGSRLLEHAEGVITALGRHRNTGWIDFPLAALDVPGPRLHAPDGEASLPAELPSVRFATHHGYVLGQLERASVLQIAARTDEFRAESARLEAEASDYRITGWIDHVPDALVDSYAAARARMAIDVPAGGLDIDEEFWDADRVRVHESHATRGGRTLLVAAAVAPDGSIAGYTELELPPGKPLAYQSDTLVVAAHRGHGLGMRVKLANLVRLAEFAPERTAVYTWNADENEHMLAINLALGFELHGFGAEFQRG
;
A
#
# COMPACT_ATOMS: atom_id res chain seq x y z
N MET A 1 -27.01 -6.63 -23.77
CA MET A 1 -27.52 -6.44 -22.36
C MET A 1 -26.87 -5.18 -21.83
N SER A 2 -27.59 -4.39 -21.04
CA SER A 2 -27.04 -3.16 -20.43
C SER A 2 -26.16 -3.52 -19.24
N VAL A 3 -25.10 -2.74 -19.02
CA VAL A 3 -24.27 -2.84 -17.82
C VAL A 3 -24.95 -2.05 -16.69
N GLU A 4 -25.19 -2.73 -15.55
CA GLU A 4 -25.74 -2.16 -14.31
C GLU A 4 -24.62 -1.95 -13.31
N ILE A 5 -24.62 -0.80 -12.62
CA ILE A 5 -23.71 -0.53 -11.50
C ILE A 5 -24.52 -0.54 -10.20
N ARG A 6 -24.09 -1.34 -9.24
CA ARG A 6 -24.74 -1.44 -7.92
C ARG A 6 -23.72 -1.65 -6.79
N PRO A 7 -24.07 -1.27 -5.55
CA PRO A 7 -23.19 -1.48 -4.41
C PRO A 7 -22.98 -2.97 -4.14
N ILE A 8 -21.83 -3.32 -3.59
CA ILE A 8 -21.51 -4.67 -3.13
C ILE A 8 -21.96 -4.83 -1.68
N THR A 9 -22.74 -5.88 -1.45
CA THR A 9 -23.10 -6.30 -0.09
C THR A 9 -22.01 -7.21 0.46
N LEU A 10 -21.49 -6.89 1.65
CA LEU A 10 -20.49 -7.73 2.32
C LEU A 10 -21.17 -8.92 3.02
N PRO A 11 -20.86 -10.17 2.62
CA PRO A 11 -21.49 -11.35 3.23
C PRO A 11 -20.91 -11.59 4.62
N GLU A 12 -21.65 -12.28 5.50
CA GLU A 12 -21.12 -12.68 6.81
C GLU A 12 -20.01 -13.72 6.70
N ARG A 13 -20.10 -14.64 5.75
CA ARG A 13 -19.11 -15.70 5.51
C ARG A 13 -19.00 -15.99 4.02
N LEU A 14 -17.80 -16.29 3.58
CA LEU A 14 -17.54 -16.83 2.23
C LEU A 14 -18.07 -18.27 2.11
N GLY A 15 -18.29 -18.73 0.88
CA GLY A 15 -18.80 -20.06 0.57
C GLY A 15 -20.28 -20.24 0.83
N THR A 16 -21.04 -19.17 0.98
CA THR A 16 -22.51 -19.19 1.16
C THR A 16 -23.21 -18.64 -0.06
N PRO A 17 -24.51 -18.93 -0.29
CA PRO A 17 -25.25 -18.34 -1.40
C PRO A 17 -25.25 -16.80 -1.39
N GLU A 18 -25.23 -16.19 -0.21
CA GLU A 18 -25.19 -14.73 -0.04
C GLU A 18 -23.83 -14.14 -0.40
N ALA A 19 -22.77 -14.96 -0.41
CA ALA A 19 -21.40 -14.53 -0.73
C ALA A 19 -21.10 -14.53 -2.23
N VAL A 20 -21.90 -15.18 -3.06
CA VAL A 20 -21.62 -15.41 -4.49
C VAL A 20 -21.32 -14.11 -5.24
N GLU A 21 -22.04 -13.04 -4.96
CA GLU A 21 -21.83 -11.75 -5.61
C GLU A 21 -20.50 -11.12 -5.20
N PHE A 22 -20.18 -11.15 -3.90
CA PHE A 22 -18.90 -10.67 -3.40
C PHE A 22 -17.72 -11.51 -3.91
N GLU A 23 -17.88 -12.83 -3.98
CA GLU A 23 -16.85 -13.74 -4.48
C GLU A 23 -16.55 -13.50 -5.97
N ARG A 24 -17.60 -13.23 -6.79
CA ARG A 24 -17.42 -12.81 -8.20
C ARG A 24 -16.72 -11.46 -8.33
N TYR A 25 -17.06 -10.51 -7.46
CA TYR A 25 -16.37 -9.23 -7.37
C TYR A 25 -14.89 -9.39 -7.00
N ALA A 26 -14.60 -10.23 -6.02
CA ALA A 26 -13.23 -10.53 -5.60
C ALA A 26 -12.44 -11.27 -6.69
N ALA A 27 -13.06 -12.24 -7.38
CA ALA A 27 -12.45 -12.92 -8.52
C ALA A 27 -12.09 -11.92 -9.64
N PHE A 28 -12.99 -10.99 -9.98
CA PHE A 28 -12.70 -9.92 -10.93
C PHE A 28 -11.47 -9.09 -10.51
N ALA A 29 -11.35 -8.76 -9.22
CA ALA A 29 -10.19 -8.03 -8.71
C ALA A 29 -8.87 -8.80 -8.91
N ILE A 30 -8.89 -10.11 -8.69
CA ILE A 30 -7.75 -10.99 -8.93
C ILE A 30 -7.41 -11.02 -10.43
N ASP A 31 -8.41 -11.16 -11.30
CA ASP A 31 -8.20 -11.17 -12.75
C ASP A 31 -7.54 -9.87 -13.27
N ILE A 32 -7.88 -8.72 -12.70
CA ILE A 32 -7.25 -7.42 -13.04
C ILE A 32 -5.78 -7.38 -12.58
N GLU A 33 -5.46 -7.92 -11.41
CA GLU A 33 -4.06 -8.01 -10.97
C GLU A 33 -3.24 -8.96 -11.86
N VAL A 34 -3.82 -10.10 -12.24
CA VAL A 34 -3.21 -11.03 -13.20
C VAL A 34 -3.02 -10.36 -14.58
N GLU A 35 -3.98 -9.57 -15.07
CA GLU A 35 -3.80 -8.78 -16.30
C GLU A 35 -2.62 -7.82 -16.18
N ARG A 36 -2.49 -7.15 -15.02
CA ARG A 36 -1.48 -6.11 -14.79
C ARG A 36 -0.07 -6.69 -14.63
N TRP A 37 0.09 -7.72 -13.80
CA TRP A 37 1.38 -8.24 -13.36
C TRP A 37 1.78 -9.58 -13.97
N GLY A 38 0.86 -10.26 -14.67
CA GLY A 38 1.07 -11.58 -15.26
C GLY A 38 0.80 -12.75 -14.29
N ASP A 39 0.58 -12.46 -13.02
CA ASP A 39 0.19 -13.42 -11.99
C ASP A 39 -0.59 -12.74 -10.84
N ASP A 40 -1.02 -13.53 -9.86
CA ASP A 40 -1.83 -13.07 -8.74
C ASP A 40 -1.04 -12.60 -7.50
N ARG A 41 0.29 -12.37 -7.64
CA ARG A 41 1.18 -12.09 -6.51
C ARG A 41 0.73 -10.89 -5.65
N PHE A 42 0.14 -9.87 -6.26
CA PHE A 42 -0.34 -8.67 -5.58
C PHE A 42 -1.85 -8.69 -5.30
N ALA A 43 -2.56 -9.71 -5.78
CA ALA A 43 -3.99 -9.81 -5.54
C ALA A 43 -4.30 -10.18 -4.08
N TYR A 44 -5.30 -9.50 -3.52
CA TYR A 44 -5.88 -9.90 -2.24
C TYR A 44 -6.76 -11.15 -2.42
N THR A 45 -6.68 -12.07 -1.48
CA THR A 45 -7.65 -13.17 -1.42
C THR A 45 -9.05 -12.63 -1.09
N PRO A 46 -10.14 -13.35 -1.43
CA PRO A 46 -11.47 -12.93 -1.04
C PRO A 46 -11.65 -12.72 0.48
N ALA A 47 -10.92 -13.50 1.30
CA ALA A 47 -10.96 -13.37 2.75
C ALA A 47 -10.26 -12.10 3.25
N GLU A 48 -9.09 -11.78 2.71
CA GLU A 48 -8.40 -10.51 3.00
C GLU A 48 -9.27 -9.32 2.58
N MET A 49 -9.82 -9.36 1.36
CA MET A 49 -10.67 -8.30 0.83
C MET A 49 -11.91 -8.08 1.70
N LEU A 50 -12.56 -9.17 2.15
CA LEU A 50 -13.72 -9.10 3.04
C LEU A 50 -13.34 -8.49 4.40
N SER A 51 -12.17 -8.83 4.95
CA SER A 51 -11.67 -8.25 6.20
C SER A 51 -11.42 -6.75 6.05
N ILE A 52 -10.68 -6.35 4.99
CA ILE A 52 -10.37 -4.95 4.70
C ILE A 52 -11.66 -4.11 4.51
N TYR A 53 -12.66 -4.63 3.80
CA TYR A 53 -13.89 -3.87 3.52
C TYR A 53 -14.83 -3.77 4.72
N ARG A 54 -14.71 -4.66 5.69
CA ARG A 54 -15.45 -4.59 6.96
C ARG A 54 -14.82 -3.68 7.99
N ASP A 55 -13.53 -3.36 7.76
CA ASP A 55 -12.84 -2.39 8.58
C ASP A 55 -13.40 -0.99 8.31
N ASP A 56 -14.22 -0.52 9.23
CA ASP A 56 -14.79 0.83 9.17
C ASP A 56 -14.63 1.60 10.51
N ASP A 57 -13.69 1.16 11.36
CA ASP A 57 -13.44 1.81 12.65
C ASP A 57 -12.88 3.23 12.45
N TYR A 58 -11.91 3.40 11.57
CA TYR A 58 -11.28 4.69 11.26
C TYR A 58 -11.55 5.21 9.86
N GLU A 59 -11.97 4.34 8.94
CA GLU A 59 -12.25 4.67 7.55
C GLU A 59 -13.68 4.26 7.17
N ILE A 60 -14.24 4.94 6.20
CA ILE A 60 -15.52 4.55 5.59
C ILE A 60 -15.23 4.05 4.18
N LYS A 61 -15.51 2.78 3.93
CA LYS A 61 -15.27 2.13 2.63
C LYS A 61 -16.59 1.84 1.93
N ARG A 62 -16.66 2.09 0.62
CA ARG A 62 -17.83 1.75 -0.23
C ARG A 62 -17.36 1.17 -1.54
N ALA A 63 -17.87 -0.01 -1.87
CA ALA A 63 -17.57 -0.73 -3.10
C ALA A 63 -18.79 -0.84 -4.01
N PHE A 64 -18.57 -0.68 -5.32
CA PHE A 64 -19.58 -0.90 -6.34
C PHE A 64 -19.03 -1.80 -7.43
N ALA A 65 -19.87 -2.58 -8.07
CA ALA A 65 -19.52 -3.38 -9.22
C ALA A 65 -20.41 -3.05 -10.42
N ALA A 66 -19.82 -3.13 -11.61
CA ALA A 66 -20.50 -3.08 -12.88
C ALA A 66 -20.77 -4.51 -13.36
N TRP A 67 -22.02 -4.83 -13.60
CA TRP A 67 -22.51 -6.15 -13.95
C TRP A 67 -23.03 -6.22 -15.38
N HIS A 68 -22.58 -7.21 -16.14
CA HIS A 68 -23.16 -7.61 -17.40
C HIS A 68 -23.82 -9.00 -17.24
N GLY A 69 -25.13 -9.03 -17.00
CA GLY A 69 -25.78 -10.21 -16.45
C GLY A 69 -25.22 -10.56 -15.07
N ASP A 70 -24.72 -11.79 -14.91
CA ASP A 70 -24.10 -12.27 -13.68
C ASP A 70 -22.57 -12.12 -13.65
N THR A 71 -21.97 -11.49 -14.65
CA THR A 71 -20.52 -11.31 -14.75
C THR A 71 -20.13 -9.93 -14.25
N CYS A 72 -19.20 -9.86 -13.30
CA CYS A 72 -18.56 -8.62 -12.91
C CYS A 72 -17.62 -8.17 -14.02
N VAL A 73 -17.83 -6.98 -14.58
CA VAL A 73 -17.05 -6.42 -15.70
C VAL A 73 -16.32 -5.13 -15.33
N GLY A 74 -16.51 -4.66 -14.12
CA GLY A 74 -15.81 -3.50 -13.57
C GLY A 74 -16.10 -3.33 -12.11
N ARG A 75 -15.21 -2.64 -11.41
CA ARG A 75 -15.38 -2.33 -9.99
C ARG A 75 -14.87 -0.95 -9.66
N THR A 76 -15.39 -0.41 -8.58
CA THR A 76 -14.78 0.69 -7.86
C THR A 76 -14.85 0.45 -6.37
N ILE A 77 -13.84 0.91 -5.66
CA ILE A 77 -13.88 1.10 -4.23
C ILE A 77 -13.43 2.53 -3.94
N SER A 78 -14.07 3.16 -2.97
CA SER A 78 -13.69 4.44 -2.43
C SER A 78 -13.70 4.40 -0.91
N TRP A 79 -12.77 5.10 -0.32
CA TRP A 79 -12.73 5.25 1.14
C TRP A 79 -12.18 6.61 1.55
N GLY A 80 -12.54 7.03 2.76
CA GLY A 80 -12.03 8.24 3.40
C GLY A 80 -12.01 8.05 4.90
N GLU A 81 -11.10 8.75 5.55
CA GLU A 81 -10.97 8.79 7.00
C GLU A 81 -12.30 9.21 7.65
N ARG A 82 -12.61 8.68 8.83
CA ARG A 82 -13.75 9.14 9.63
C ARG A 82 -13.53 10.51 10.27
N ASP A 83 -12.26 10.93 10.37
CA ASP A 83 -11.93 12.25 10.88
C ASP A 83 -12.61 13.33 10.04
N ALA A 84 -13.38 14.20 10.70
CA ALA A 84 -14.08 15.29 10.03
C ALA A 84 -13.13 16.36 9.45
N ALA A 85 -11.89 16.41 9.89
CA ALA A 85 -10.87 17.33 9.38
C ALA A 85 -10.24 16.84 8.07
N ALA A 86 -10.34 15.55 7.73
CA ALA A 86 -9.81 15.03 6.48
C ALA A 86 -10.51 15.66 5.27
N GLU A 87 -9.77 16.02 4.26
CA GLU A 87 -10.27 16.70 3.06
C GLU A 87 -10.23 15.83 1.82
N SER A 88 -9.51 14.70 1.88
CA SER A 88 -9.31 13.78 0.77
C SER A 88 -10.00 12.44 0.96
N GLY A 89 -10.14 11.70 -0.13
CA GLY A 89 -10.53 10.30 -0.14
C GLY A 89 -9.93 9.59 -1.34
N ILE A 90 -9.83 8.28 -1.21
CA ILE A 90 -9.24 7.42 -2.24
C ILE A 90 -10.33 6.87 -3.16
N VAL A 91 -10.04 6.82 -4.44
CA VAL A 91 -10.88 6.23 -5.48
C VAL A 91 -10.08 5.27 -6.35
N ILE A 92 -10.57 4.04 -6.51
CA ILE A 92 -9.99 3.05 -7.43
C ILE A 92 -11.07 2.62 -8.40
N VAL A 93 -10.75 2.61 -9.70
CA VAL A 93 -11.66 2.20 -10.77
C VAL A 93 -10.97 1.21 -11.69
N GLU A 94 -11.61 0.08 -11.91
CA GLU A 94 -11.11 -0.98 -12.78
C GLU A 94 -12.21 -1.50 -13.69
N VAL A 95 -11.87 -1.79 -14.96
CA VAL A 95 -12.78 -2.30 -15.98
C VAL A 95 -12.08 -3.40 -16.76
N ALA A 96 -12.78 -4.52 -16.97
CA ALA A 96 -12.32 -5.64 -17.77
C ALA A 96 -11.92 -5.18 -19.18
N PRO A 97 -10.83 -5.70 -19.78
CA PRO A 97 -10.33 -5.26 -21.08
C PRO A 97 -11.41 -5.17 -22.17
N ASP A 98 -12.22 -6.21 -22.31
CA ASP A 98 -13.26 -6.32 -23.32
C ASP A 98 -14.42 -5.33 -23.14
N PHE A 99 -14.51 -4.70 -21.97
CA PHE A 99 -15.56 -3.74 -21.59
C PHE A 99 -15.05 -2.30 -21.49
N ARG A 100 -13.76 -2.06 -21.76
CA ARG A 100 -13.18 -0.71 -21.80
C ARG A 100 -13.72 0.11 -22.98
N ARG A 101 -13.60 1.42 -22.89
CA ARG A 101 -14.03 2.39 -23.93
C ARG A 101 -15.53 2.41 -24.20
N GLN A 102 -16.36 1.92 -23.25
CA GLN A 102 -17.82 1.89 -23.32
C GLN A 102 -18.48 2.79 -22.26
N GLY A 103 -17.71 3.71 -21.64
CA GLY A 103 -18.20 4.64 -20.62
C GLY A 103 -18.37 4.03 -19.21
N ILE A 104 -18.06 2.73 -19.03
CA ILE A 104 -18.24 2.06 -17.74
C ILE A 104 -17.31 2.66 -16.66
N GLY A 105 -16.03 2.89 -17.00
CA GLY A 105 -15.07 3.49 -16.08
C GLY A 105 -15.49 4.87 -15.57
N SER A 106 -16.01 5.74 -16.46
CA SER A 106 -16.49 7.08 -16.10
C SER A 106 -17.68 7.01 -15.14
N ARG A 107 -18.62 6.08 -15.36
CA ARG A 107 -19.76 5.85 -14.49
C ARG A 107 -19.33 5.31 -13.12
N LEU A 108 -18.36 4.39 -13.07
CA LEU A 108 -17.80 3.88 -11.82
C LEU A 108 -17.08 5.00 -11.04
N LEU A 109 -16.31 5.84 -11.72
CA LEU A 109 -15.64 6.98 -11.12
C LEU A 109 -16.64 7.97 -10.51
N GLU A 110 -17.75 8.26 -11.22
CA GLU A 110 -18.83 9.13 -10.70
C GLU A 110 -19.42 8.56 -9.40
N HIS A 111 -19.64 7.25 -9.30
CA HIS A 111 -20.09 6.61 -8.07
C HIS A 111 -19.06 6.76 -6.93
N ALA A 112 -17.77 6.52 -7.24
CA ALA A 112 -16.70 6.64 -6.25
C ALA A 112 -16.55 8.06 -5.71
N GLU A 113 -16.49 9.05 -6.60
CA GLU A 113 -16.41 10.47 -6.25
C GLU A 113 -17.65 10.95 -5.49
N GLY A 114 -18.81 10.41 -5.85
CA GLY A 114 -20.07 10.66 -5.12
C GLY A 114 -20.02 10.21 -3.66
N VAL A 115 -19.35 9.09 -3.36
CA VAL A 115 -19.11 8.64 -1.98
C VAL A 115 -18.19 9.62 -1.24
N ILE A 116 -17.08 10.01 -1.83
CA ILE A 116 -16.10 10.95 -1.22
C ILE A 116 -16.77 12.31 -0.95
N THR A 117 -17.54 12.81 -1.93
CA THR A 117 -18.32 14.05 -1.76
C THR A 117 -19.36 13.93 -0.64
N ALA A 118 -20.06 12.78 -0.53
CA ALA A 118 -21.04 12.54 0.53
C ALA A 118 -20.40 12.47 1.93
N LEU A 119 -19.11 12.13 2.03
CA LEU A 119 -18.32 12.22 3.25
C LEU A 119 -17.87 13.66 3.57
N GLY A 120 -18.19 14.64 2.72
CA GLY A 120 -17.77 16.03 2.88
C GLY A 120 -16.34 16.29 2.40
N ARG A 121 -15.73 15.38 1.64
CA ARG A 121 -14.38 15.52 1.10
C ARG A 121 -14.45 16.16 -0.28
N HIS A 122 -13.41 16.90 -0.64
CA HIS A 122 -13.36 17.60 -1.92
C HIS A 122 -12.15 17.21 -2.78
N ARG A 123 -11.18 16.47 -2.22
CA ARG A 123 -10.06 15.91 -2.94
C ARG A 123 -10.24 14.41 -3.16
N ASN A 124 -9.95 13.97 -4.38
CA ASN A 124 -9.97 12.56 -4.76
C ASN A 124 -8.57 12.15 -5.18
N THR A 125 -8.01 11.12 -4.55
CA THR A 125 -6.72 10.52 -4.91
C THR A 125 -6.93 9.15 -5.50
N GLY A 126 -6.29 8.85 -6.62
CA GLY A 126 -6.33 7.54 -7.28
C GLY A 126 -4.93 6.97 -7.42
N TRP A 127 -4.83 5.65 -7.28
CA TRP A 127 -3.58 4.90 -7.42
C TRP A 127 -3.61 3.98 -8.63
N ILE A 128 -2.49 3.91 -9.37
CA ILE A 128 -2.33 3.04 -10.55
C ILE A 128 -0.93 2.45 -10.55
N ASP A 129 -0.83 1.12 -10.57
CA ASP A 129 0.45 0.43 -10.69
C ASP A 129 0.78 0.08 -12.15
N PHE A 130 2.07 0.13 -12.47
CA PHE A 130 2.62 -0.16 -13.79
C PHE A 130 3.84 -1.10 -13.68
N PRO A 131 3.81 -2.32 -14.24
CA PRO A 131 5.01 -3.12 -14.39
C PRO A 131 5.99 -2.45 -15.38
N LEU A 132 7.29 -2.71 -15.25
CA LEU A 132 8.31 -2.11 -16.13
C LEU A 132 8.00 -2.26 -17.62
N ALA A 133 7.50 -3.43 -18.02
CA ALA A 133 7.15 -3.68 -19.43
C ALA A 133 6.08 -2.72 -19.99
N ALA A 134 5.21 -2.17 -19.13
CA ALA A 134 4.21 -1.18 -19.55
C ALA A 134 4.82 0.20 -19.83
N LEU A 135 6.06 0.45 -19.44
CA LEU A 135 6.73 1.74 -19.56
C LEU A 135 7.48 1.91 -20.89
N ASP A 136 7.65 0.84 -21.66
CA ASP A 136 8.34 0.84 -22.97
C ASP A 136 7.45 1.34 -24.12
N VAL A 137 6.37 2.05 -23.81
CA VAL A 137 5.50 2.68 -24.80
C VAL A 137 6.14 3.97 -25.31
N PRO A 138 6.42 4.10 -26.61
CA PRO A 138 6.97 5.34 -27.16
C PRO A 138 5.94 6.47 -27.16
N GLY A 139 6.41 7.72 -27.07
CA GLY A 139 5.54 8.89 -27.15
C GLY A 139 5.81 9.91 -26.03
N PRO A 140 4.87 10.86 -25.86
CA PRO A 140 4.97 11.84 -24.80
C PRO A 140 5.05 11.22 -23.40
N ARG A 141 5.81 11.86 -22.51
CA ARG A 141 5.95 11.42 -21.13
C ARG A 141 5.26 12.39 -20.18
N LEU A 142 4.63 11.86 -19.16
CA LEU A 142 4.07 12.61 -18.04
C LEU A 142 5.03 12.50 -16.86
N HIS A 143 5.39 13.64 -16.30
CA HIS A 143 6.30 13.75 -15.15
C HIS A 143 5.51 14.18 -13.91
N ALA A 144 5.88 13.61 -12.76
CA ALA A 144 5.45 14.16 -11.47
C ALA A 144 6.16 15.51 -11.21
N PRO A 145 5.64 16.36 -10.31
CA PRO A 145 6.29 17.62 -9.97
C PRO A 145 7.72 17.45 -9.45
N ASP A 146 7.96 16.38 -8.69
CA ASP A 146 9.24 16.04 -8.09
C ASP A 146 9.70 14.65 -8.57
N GLY A 147 11.01 14.37 -8.44
CA GLY A 147 11.62 13.13 -8.92
C GLY A 147 12.03 13.18 -10.40
N GLU A 148 12.65 12.10 -10.87
CA GLU A 148 13.17 11.98 -12.24
C GLU A 148 12.34 11.02 -13.10
N ALA A 149 11.52 10.18 -12.48
CA ALA A 149 10.70 9.19 -13.16
C ALA A 149 9.59 9.84 -14.01
N SER A 150 9.11 9.09 -15.00
CA SER A 150 8.02 9.54 -15.87
C SER A 150 7.24 8.35 -16.41
N LEU A 151 5.98 8.58 -16.76
CA LEU A 151 5.10 7.60 -17.38
C LEU A 151 4.81 7.94 -18.85
N PRO A 152 4.59 6.93 -19.72
CA PRO A 152 4.01 7.19 -21.04
C PRO A 152 2.60 7.81 -20.90
N ALA A 153 2.42 9.02 -21.45
CA ALA A 153 1.15 9.73 -21.35
C ALA A 153 -0.02 9.02 -22.09
N GLU A 154 0.32 8.15 -23.06
CA GLU A 154 -0.64 7.43 -23.87
C GLU A 154 -1.14 6.12 -23.24
N LEU A 155 -0.66 5.72 -22.08
CA LEU A 155 -1.19 4.55 -21.36
C LEU A 155 -2.69 4.75 -21.09
N PRO A 156 -3.54 3.73 -21.32
CA PRO A 156 -4.99 3.87 -21.20
C PRO A 156 -5.46 4.39 -19.84
N SER A 157 -4.82 3.95 -18.75
CA SER A 157 -5.12 4.39 -17.38
C SER A 157 -4.67 5.83 -17.12
N VAL A 158 -3.48 6.24 -17.61
CA VAL A 158 -2.99 7.62 -17.53
C VAL A 158 -3.93 8.56 -18.28
N ARG A 159 -4.32 8.20 -19.53
CA ARG A 159 -5.30 8.95 -20.32
C ARG A 159 -6.66 9.04 -19.64
N PHE A 160 -7.09 7.98 -18.97
CA PHE A 160 -8.35 7.98 -18.23
C PHE A 160 -8.27 8.98 -17.06
N ALA A 161 -7.23 8.90 -16.22
CA ALA A 161 -7.05 9.83 -15.12
C ALA A 161 -6.99 11.29 -15.58
N THR A 162 -6.13 11.60 -16.55
CA THR A 162 -5.96 12.97 -17.06
C THR A 162 -7.22 13.50 -17.77
N HIS A 163 -7.98 12.64 -18.51
CA HIS A 163 -9.25 13.02 -19.13
C HIS A 163 -10.30 13.43 -18.08
N HIS A 164 -10.27 12.81 -16.90
CA HIS A 164 -11.18 13.15 -15.79
C HIS A 164 -10.63 14.25 -14.86
N GLY A 165 -9.57 14.95 -15.27
CA GLY A 165 -9.03 16.11 -14.56
C GLY A 165 -8.12 15.74 -13.38
N TYR A 166 -7.71 14.48 -13.27
CA TYR A 166 -6.69 14.07 -12.30
C TYR A 166 -5.30 14.48 -12.80
N VAL A 167 -4.49 15.01 -11.90
CA VAL A 167 -3.12 15.40 -12.15
C VAL A 167 -2.18 14.41 -11.45
N LEU A 168 -1.11 14.01 -12.12
CA LEU A 168 -0.07 13.18 -11.52
C LEU A 168 0.63 13.99 -10.44
N GLY A 169 0.52 13.54 -9.19
CA GLY A 169 1.13 14.16 -8.03
C GLY A 169 2.45 13.52 -7.65
N GLN A 170 2.53 12.18 -7.70
CA GLN A 170 3.72 11.45 -7.27
C GLN A 170 3.92 10.18 -8.09
N LEU A 171 5.18 9.78 -8.24
CA LEU A 171 5.58 8.47 -8.73
C LEU A 171 6.35 7.73 -7.65
N GLU A 172 6.01 6.48 -7.43
CA GLU A 172 6.74 5.61 -6.52
C GLU A 172 7.42 4.48 -7.27
N ARG A 173 8.66 4.23 -6.95
CA ARG A 173 9.39 3.04 -7.43
C ARG A 173 8.88 1.81 -6.70
N ALA A 174 8.21 0.93 -7.42
CA ALA A 174 7.95 -0.43 -6.98
C ALA A 174 9.23 -1.24 -7.15
N SER A 175 9.79 -1.74 -6.07
CA SER A 175 11.07 -2.46 -6.08
C SER A 175 10.94 -3.82 -5.39
N VAL A 176 11.77 -4.78 -5.80
CA VAL A 176 11.79 -6.14 -5.26
C VAL A 176 13.18 -6.52 -4.76
N LEU A 177 13.23 -7.14 -3.58
CA LEU A 177 14.42 -7.77 -3.01
C LEU A 177 14.24 -9.29 -2.99
N GLN A 178 15.12 -10.03 -3.67
CA GLN A 178 15.18 -11.49 -3.55
C GLN A 178 16.00 -11.85 -2.30
N ILE A 179 15.39 -12.54 -1.34
CA ILE A 179 16.00 -12.76 -0.01
C ILE A 179 16.58 -14.16 0.18
N ALA A 180 16.09 -15.18 -0.53
CA ALA A 180 16.39 -16.59 -0.26
C ALA A 180 17.90 -16.91 -0.25
N ALA A 181 18.70 -16.29 -1.13
CA ALA A 181 20.14 -16.54 -1.25
C ALA A 181 21.00 -15.55 -0.43
N ARG A 182 20.39 -14.59 0.27
CA ARG A 182 21.09 -13.46 0.90
C ARG A 182 20.97 -13.39 2.42
N THR A 183 20.31 -14.35 3.04
CA THR A 183 20.07 -14.35 4.49
C THR A 183 21.35 -14.28 5.32
N ASP A 184 22.41 -14.99 4.91
CA ASP A 184 23.68 -14.97 5.65
C ASP A 184 24.41 -13.63 5.49
N GLU A 185 24.28 -12.97 4.33
CA GLU A 185 24.78 -11.61 4.10
C GLU A 185 24.07 -10.62 5.03
N PHE A 186 22.73 -10.69 5.12
CA PHE A 186 21.96 -9.82 6.03
C PHE A 186 22.31 -10.05 7.49
N ARG A 187 22.51 -11.31 7.91
CA ARG A 187 22.95 -11.61 9.29
C ARG A 187 24.35 -11.03 9.57
N ALA A 188 25.29 -11.19 8.65
CA ALA A 188 26.63 -10.67 8.82
C ALA A 188 26.65 -9.14 8.91
N GLU A 189 25.88 -8.46 8.06
CA GLU A 189 25.78 -7.01 8.05
C GLU A 189 25.02 -6.48 9.29
N SER A 190 23.94 -7.14 9.70
CA SER A 190 23.23 -6.80 10.95
C SER A 190 24.16 -6.91 12.16
N ALA A 191 24.90 -8.01 12.28
CA ALA A 191 25.87 -8.20 13.36
C ALA A 191 27.01 -7.18 13.33
N ARG A 192 27.48 -6.79 12.14
CA ARG A 192 28.49 -5.73 12.00
C ARG A 192 27.98 -4.39 12.52
N LEU A 193 26.74 -4.00 12.14
CA LEU A 193 26.12 -2.77 12.59
C LEU A 193 25.80 -2.79 14.11
N GLU A 194 25.41 -3.94 14.64
CA GLU A 194 25.19 -4.11 16.10
C GLU A 194 26.45 -3.96 16.92
N ALA A 195 27.61 -4.35 16.38
CA ALA A 195 28.91 -4.18 17.02
C ALA A 195 29.39 -2.71 17.06
N GLU A 196 28.81 -1.83 16.26
CA GLU A 196 29.10 -0.40 16.32
C GLU A 196 28.43 0.22 17.55
N ALA A 197 29.17 1.07 18.28
CA ALA A 197 28.62 1.76 19.43
C ALA A 197 27.37 2.58 19.05
N SER A 198 26.27 2.35 19.74
CA SER A 198 25.00 3.03 19.49
C SER A 198 24.22 3.14 20.78
N ASP A 199 23.63 4.30 21.01
CA ASP A 199 22.72 4.53 22.12
C ASP A 199 21.33 3.95 21.88
N TYR A 200 21.06 3.46 20.63
CA TYR A 200 19.78 2.91 20.21
C TYR A 200 19.78 1.39 20.32
N ARG A 201 18.70 0.85 20.89
CA ARG A 201 18.48 -0.59 21.01
C ARG A 201 17.51 -1.05 19.92
N ILE A 202 17.92 -1.99 19.08
CA ILE A 202 17.02 -2.62 18.11
C ILE A 202 16.17 -3.69 18.82
N THR A 203 14.87 -3.66 18.60
CA THR A 203 13.88 -4.63 19.11
C THR A 203 12.88 -4.97 18.00
N GLY A 204 11.99 -5.91 18.24
CA GLY A 204 10.93 -6.21 17.28
C GLY A 204 9.91 -7.17 17.86
N TRP A 205 8.77 -7.25 17.18
CA TRP A 205 7.62 -8.06 17.56
C TRP A 205 6.91 -8.62 16.33
N ILE A 206 5.99 -9.52 16.58
CA ILE A 206 5.10 -10.11 15.58
C ILE A 206 3.68 -9.80 16.01
N ASP A 207 2.87 -9.29 15.09
CA ASP A 207 1.44 -8.96 15.21
C ASP A 207 1.08 -7.97 16.31
N HIS A 208 1.76 -7.99 17.47
CA HIS A 208 1.35 -7.22 18.63
C HIS A 208 2.50 -6.39 19.21
N VAL A 209 2.34 -5.06 19.14
CA VAL A 209 3.28 -4.10 19.76
C VAL A 209 3.28 -4.28 21.27
N PRO A 210 4.45 -4.42 21.93
CA PRO A 210 4.50 -4.45 23.40
C PRO A 210 3.83 -3.23 24.03
N ASP A 211 3.01 -3.43 25.08
CA ASP A 211 2.25 -2.35 25.72
C ASP A 211 3.13 -1.18 26.19
N ALA A 212 4.36 -1.47 26.59
CA ALA A 212 5.31 -0.44 26.99
C ALA A 212 5.79 0.47 25.83
N LEU A 213 5.53 0.09 24.58
CA LEU A 213 5.99 0.80 23.37
C LEU A 213 4.82 1.33 22.51
N VAL A 214 3.57 0.93 22.78
CA VAL A 214 2.45 1.19 21.89
C VAL A 214 2.19 2.69 21.68
N ASP A 215 2.23 3.50 22.73
CA ASP A 215 2.01 4.94 22.61
C ASP A 215 3.12 5.61 21.80
N SER A 216 4.37 5.20 22.02
CA SER A 216 5.50 5.74 21.28
C SER A 216 5.53 5.25 19.83
N TYR A 217 5.06 4.02 19.57
CA TYR A 217 4.90 3.49 18.21
C TYR A 217 3.79 4.24 17.47
N ALA A 218 2.66 4.49 18.11
CA ALA A 218 1.57 5.29 17.56
C ALA A 218 2.05 6.71 17.18
N ALA A 219 2.81 7.36 18.08
CA ALA A 219 3.40 8.67 17.79
C ALA A 219 4.37 8.64 16.61
N ALA A 220 5.15 7.57 16.43
CA ALA A 220 6.02 7.40 15.28
C ALA A 220 5.21 7.15 13.98
N ARG A 221 4.13 6.37 14.02
CA ARG A 221 3.25 6.14 12.86
C ARG A 221 2.58 7.43 12.38
N ALA A 222 2.08 8.25 13.30
CA ALA A 222 1.50 9.56 12.96
C ALA A 222 2.45 10.47 12.17
N ARG A 223 3.77 10.24 12.29
CA ARG A 223 4.78 11.00 11.54
C ARG A 223 4.92 10.55 10.08
N MET A 224 4.39 9.39 9.67
CA MET A 224 4.49 8.93 8.29
C MET A 224 3.90 9.93 7.31
N ALA A 225 2.69 10.40 7.55
CA ALA A 225 2.02 11.37 6.67
C ALA A 225 2.76 12.73 6.56
N ILE A 226 3.61 13.06 7.56
CA ILE A 226 4.24 14.40 7.66
C ILE A 226 5.72 14.37 7.26
N ASP A 227 6.44 13.30 7.60
CA ASP A 227 7.91 13.24 7.50
C ASP A 227 8.41 12.59 6.21
N VAL A 228 7.53 12.01 5.39
CA VAL A 228 7.88 11.45 4.07
C VAL A 228 7.56 12.43 2.95
N PRO A 229 8.30 12.38 1.82
CA PRO A 229 7.98 13.20 0.66
C PRO A 229 6.58 12.87 0.12
N ALA A 230 5.81 13.92 -0.20
CA ALA A 230 4.46 13.82 -0.73
C ALA A 230 4.35 14.27 -2.21
N GLY A 231 5.48 14.62 -2.84
CA GLY A 231 5.48 15.16 -4.21
C GLY A 231 4.56 16.35 -4.37
N GLY A 232 3.72 16.32 -5.37
CA GLY A 232 2.68 17.33 -5.61
C GLY A 232 1.31 16.98 -5.03
N LEU A 233 1.24 16.06 -4.04
CA LEU A 233 0.00 15.65 -3.38
C LEU A 233 -0.27 16.50 -2.13
N ASP A 234 -1.52 16.83 -1.93
CA ASP A 234 -2.01 17.33 -0.64
C ASP A 234 -2.42 16.12 0.21
N ILE A 235 -1.64 15.80 1.25
CA ILE A 235 -1.87 14.66 2.14
C ILE A 235 -2.43 15.15 3.46
N ASP A 236 -3.49 14.50 3.93
CA ASP A 236 -4.08 14.77 5.24
C ASP A 236 -3.20 14.17 6.35
N GLU A 237 -3.14 14.82 7.50
CA GLU A 237 -2.52 14.25 8.69
C GLU A 237 -3.37 13.09 9.21
N GLU A 238 -2.71 12.01 9.63
CA GLU A 238 -3.36 10.86 10.24
C GLU A 238 -3.21 10.91 11.77
N PHE A 239 -4.32 10.74 12.45
CA PHE A 239 -4.31 10.57 13.90
C PHE A 239 -4.00 9.11 14.24
N TRP A 240 -2.97 8.88 15.08
CA TRP A 240 -2.61 7.57 15.61
C TRP A 240 -2.50 7.63 17.14
N ASP A 241 -3.14 6.68 17.80
CA ASP A 241 -3.03 6.38 19.22
C ASP A 241 -2.91 4.86 19.45
N ALA A 242 -2.79 4.45 20.71
CA ALA A 242 -2.68 3.03 21.06
C ALA A 242 -3.90 2.22 20.57
N ASP A 243 -5.11 2.77 20.64
CA ASP A 243 -6.33 2.09 20.22
C ASP A 243 -6.32 1.85 18.68
N ARG A 244 -5.93 2.86 17.90
CA ARG A 244 -5.80 2.70 16.43
C ARG A 244 -4.71 1.68 16.06
N VAL A 245 -3.60 1.62 16.79
CA VAL A 245 -2.58 0.56 16.62
C VAL A 245 -3.19 -0.81 16.86
N ARG A 246 -3.96 -1.00 17.95
CA ARG A 246 -4.61 -2.28 18.26
C ARG A 246 -5.65 -2.68 17.20
N VAL A 247 -6.36 -1.72 16.67
CA VAL A 247 -7.31 -1.95 15.57
C VAL A 247 -6.56 -2.38 14.30
N HIS A 248 -5.49 -1.68 13.90
CA HIS A 248 -4.63 -2.05 12.77
C HIS A 248 -4.11 -3.50 12.89
N GLU A 249 -3.53 -3.87 14.04
CA GLU A 249 -3.08 -5.23 14.34
C GLU A 249 -4.20 -6.27 14.19
N SER A 250 -5.37 -5.97 14.75
CA SER A 250 -6.55 -6.83 14.69
C SER A 250 -7.04 -7.03 13.25
N HIS A 251 -7.02 -6.00 12.41
CA HIS A 251 -7.46 -6.08 11.03
C HIS A 251 -6.52 -6.91 10.17
N ALA A 252 -5.21 -6.71 10.32
CA ALA A 252 -4.20 -7.51 9.63
C ALA A 252 -4.37 -9.00 9.96
N THR A 253 -4.43 -9.35 11.24
CA THR A 253 -4.53 -10.74 11.71
C THR A 253 -5.87 -11.39 11.32
N ARG A 254 -6.98 -10.67 11.37
CA ARG A 254 -8.29 -11.16 10.88
C ARG A 254 -8.29 -11.42 9.38
N GLY A 255 -7.53 -10.63 8.61
CA GLY A 255 -7.29 -10.85 7.17
C GLY A 255 -6.34 -12.03 6.90
N GLY A 256 -5.74 -12.65 7.92
CA GLY A 256 -4.76 -13.71 7.81
C GLY A 256 -3.35 -13.22 7.51
N ARG A 257 -3.10 -11.90 7.58
CA ARG A 257 -1.76 -11.31 7.47
C ARG A 257 -1.01 -11.42 8.79
N THR A 258 0.30 -11.55 8.70
CA THR A 258 1.20 -11.40 9.84
C THR A 258 1.97 -10.10 9.70
N LEU A 259 2.06 -9.33 10.77
CA LEU A 259 2.87 -8.12 10.85
C LEU A 259 4.20 -8.44 11.53
N LEU A 260 5.30 -8.16 10.86
CA LEU A 260 6.65 -8.31 11.40
C LEU A 260 7.30 -6.94 11.50
N VAL A 261 7.55 -6.47 12.73
CA VAL A 261 8.06 -5.13 12.98
C VAL A 261 9.42 -5.18 13.65
N ALA A 262 10.34 -4.33 13.20
CA ALA A 262 11.56 -4.00 13.90
C ALA A 262 11.62 -2.50 14.19
N ALA A 263 12.09 -2.14 15.39
CA ALA A 263 12.15 -0.77 15.83
C ALA A 263 13.46 -0.45 16.55
N ALA A 264 13.91 0.79 16.40
CA ALA A 264 15.00 1.38 17.15
C ALA A 264 14.43 2.17 18.33
N VAL A 265 14.80 1.80 19.54
CA VAL A 265 14.39 2.45 20.77
C VAL A 265 15.53 3.36 21.26
N ALA A 266 15.21 4.63 21.47
CA ALA A 266 16.13 5.65 21.98
C ALA A 266 16.41 5.47 23.48
N PRO A 267 17.43 6.14 24.07
CA PRO A 267 17.77 6.03 25.49
C PRO A 267 16.64 6.41 26.45
N ASP A 268 15.74 7.29 26.02
CA ASP A 268 14.56 7.71 26.80
C ASP A 268 13.39 6.70 26.73
N GLY A 269 13.54 5.63 25.96
CA GLY A 269 12.54 4.60 25.76
C GLY A 269 11.57 4.84 24.59
N SER A 270 11.69 5.97 23.90
CA SER A 270 10.84 6.28 22.74
C SER A 270 11.28 5.51 21.49
N ILE A 271 10.33 5.32 20.54
CA ILE A 271 10.61 4.79 19.20
C ILE A 271 11.26 5.89 18.35
N ALA A 272 12.54 5.69 18.01
CA ALA A 272 13.32 6.57 17.17
C ALA A 272 13.14 6.28 15.67
N GLY A 273 12.75 5.06 15.34
CA GLY A 273 12.44 4.63 13.98
C GLY A 273 11.94 3.20 13.97
N TYR A 274 11.23 2.83 12.93
CA TYR A 274 10.68 1.48 12.77
C TYR A 274 10.59 1.08 11.30
N THR A 275 10.39 -0.20 11.08
CA THR A 275 10.06 -0.78 9.78
C THR A 275 9.06 -1.92 9.96
N GLU A 276 8.09 -2.03 9.07
CA GLU A 276 7.04 -3.05 9.11
C GLU A 276 7.05 -3.87 7.83
N LEU A 277 6.99 -5.20 7.97
CA LEU A 277 6.73 -6.14 6.90
C LEU A 277 5.35 -6.76 7.11
N GLU A 278 4.54 -6.76 6.07
CA GLU A 278 3.28 -7.50 6.00
C GLU A 278 3.46 -8.80 5.22
N LEU A 279 3.06 -9.91 5.83
CA LEU A 279 3.15 -11.24 5.24
C LEU A 279 1.74 -11.70 4.83
N PRO A 280 1.36 -11.59 3.55
CA PRO A 280 0.05 -12.03 3.08
C PRO A 280 -0.08 -13.56 3.16
N PRO A 281 -1.28 -14.10 3.42
CA PRO A 281 -1.49 -15.54 3.53
C PRO A 281 -1.24 -16.25 2.20
N GLY A 282 -0.52 -17.38 2.25
CA GLY A 282 -0.31 -18.27 1.09
C GLY A 282 0.57 -17.73 -0.03
N LYS A 283 1.18 -16.54 0.10
CA LYS A 283 2.08 -15.94 -0.90
C LYS A 283 3.54 -16.15 -0.51
N PRO A 284 4.47 -16.38 -1.45
CA PRO A 284 5.90 -16.55 -1.15
C PRO A 284 6.64 -15.20 -1.01
N LEU A 285 5.94 -14.13 -0.66
CA LEU A 285 6.47 -12.78 -0.59
C LEU A 285 6.05 -12.06 0.70
N ALA A 286 6.71 -10.96 1.01
CA ALA A 286 6.30 -9.98 2.00
C ALA A 286 6.23 -8.59 1.36
N TYR A 287 5.39 -7.71 1.90
CA TYR A 287 5.38 -6.29 1.58
C TYR A 287 6.14 -5.53 2.65
N GLN A 288 7.07 -4.68 2.22
CA GLN A 288 7.65 -3.68 3.08
C GLN A 288 6.69 -2.48 3.09
N SER A 289 5.93 -2.38 4.14
CA SER A 289 5.01 -1.27 4.36
C SER A 289 5.78 -0.04 4.83
N ASP A 290 5.59 0.38 6.04
CA ASP A 290 6.24 1.58 6.57
C ASP A 290 7.74 1.38 6.85
N THR A 291 8.52 2.42 6.63
CA THR A 291 9.84 2.60 7.21
C THR A 291 10.04 4.07 7.51
N LEU A 292 10.16 4.41 8.79
CA LEU A 292 10.37 5.77 9.25
C LEU A 292 11.54 5.86 10.23
N VAL A 293 12.33 6.92 10.12
CA VAL A 293 13.19 7.42 11.19
C VAL A 293 12.71 8.81 11.56
N VAL A 294 12.26 8.96 12.80
CA VAL A 294 11.78 10.24 13.35
C VAL A 294 12.86 11.30 13.17
N ALA A 295 12.46 12.49 12.73
CA ALA A 295 13.39 13.55 12.29
C ALA A 295 14.52 13.85 13.28
N ALA A 296 14.20 13.88 14.58
CA ALA A 296 15.18 14.13 15.67
C ALA A 296 16.27 13.02 15.79
N HIS A 297 16.05 11.84 15.20
CA HIS A 297 16.94 10.68 15.30
C HIS A 297 17.58 10.30 13.94
N ARG A 298 17.45 11.16 12.91
CA ARG A 298 18.11 10.95 11.61
C ARG A 298 19.63 11.09 11.73
N GLY A 299 20.37 10.55 10.76
CA GLY A 299 21.83 10.59 10.74
C GLY A 299 22.53 9.49 11.55
N HIS A 300 21.80 8.60 12.21
CA HIS A 300 22.35 7.50 13.04
C HIS A 300 22.28 6.12 12.35
N GLY A 301 21.97 6.07 11.05
CA GLY A 301 21.90 4.81 10.27
C GLY A 301 20.74 3.90 10.68
N LEU A 302 19.73 4.41 11.41
CA LEU A 302 18.65 3.60 12.00
C LEU A 302 17.79 2.91 10.92
N GLY A 303 17.52 3.58 9.80
CA GLY A 303 16.74 2.98 8.71
C GLY A 303 17.34 1.67 8.19
N MET A 304 18.65 1.63 7.97
CA MET A 304 19.36 0.41 7.57
C MET A 304 19.31 -0.65 8.67
N ARG A 305 19.54 -0.25 9.93
CA ARG A 305 19.57 -1.17 11.08
C ARG A 305 18.22 -1.86 11.29
N VAL A 306 17.10 -1.13 11.25
CA VAL A 306 15.76 -1.72 11.44
C VAL A 306 15.38 -2.61 10.25
N LYS A 307 15.68 -2.22 9.01
CA LYS A 307 15.40 -3.05 7.83
C LYS A 307 16.19 -4.36 7.86
N LEU A 308 17.50 -4.31 8.12
CA LEU A 308 18.33 -5.52 8.23
C LEU A 308 17.84 -6.46 9.34
N ALA A 309 17.57 -5.91 10.54
CA ALA A 309 17.04 -6.70 11.64
C ALA A 309 15.72 -7.40 11.27
N ASN A 310 14.83 -6.69 10.55
CA ASN A 310 13.55 -7.27 10.16
C ASN A 310 13.70 -8.31 9.03
N LEU A 311 14.62 -8.14 8.08
CA LEU A 311 14.94 -9.12 7.05
C LEU A 311 15.53 -10.41 7.67
N VAL A 312 16.40 -10.29 8.67
CA VAL A 312 16.92 -11.45 9.42
C VAL A 312 15.79 -12.18 10.13
N ARG A 313 14.89 -11.45 10.80
CA ARG A 313 13.72 -12.02 11.48
C ARG A 313 12.75 -12.67 10.49
N LEU A 314 12.53 -12.08 9.32
CA LEU A 314 11.70 -12.66 8.27
C LEU A 314 12.24 -14.02 7.84
N ALA A 315 13.54 -14.12 7.59
CA ALA A 315 14.18 -15.37 7.18
C ALA A 315 14.13 -16.47 8.27
N GLU A 316 14.05 -16.08 9.54
CA GLU A 316 13.92 -17.03 10.67
C GLU A 316 12.47 -17.43 10.92
N PHE A 317 11.54 -16.48 10.84
CA PHE A 317 10.12 -16.68 11.15
C PHE A 317 9.35 -17.33 9.99
N ALA A 318 9.62 -16.91 8.76
CA ALA A 318 8.90 -17.32 7.56
C ALA A 318 9.87 -17.62 6.40
N PRO A 319 10.71 -18.68 6.51
CA PRO A 319 11.77 -19.00 5.54
C PRO A 319 11.24 -19.34 4.14
N GLU A 320 9.94 -19.63 4.00
CA GLU A 320 9.27 -19.84 2.72
C GLU A 320 9.04 -18.54 1.94
N ARG A 321 9.21 -17.38 2.56
CA ARG A 321 9.16 -16.08 1.87
C ARG A 321 10.46 -15.87 1.10
N THR A 322 10.36 -15.64 -0.19
CA THR A 322 11.52 -15.54 -1.08
C THR A 322 11.79 -14.13 -1.57
N ALA A 323 10.82 -13.23 -1.45
CA ALA A 323 10.93 -11.86 -1.95
C ALA A 323 10.27 -10.85 -1.01
N VAL A 324 10.79 -9.62 -0.99
CA VAL A 324 10.17 -8.46 -0.34
C VAL A 324 9.93 -7.40 -1.41
N TYR A 325 8.70 -6.88 -1.48
CA TYR A 325 8.32 -5.78 -2.35
C TYR A 325 8.14 -4.50 -1.54
N THR A 326 8.50 -3.37 -2.13
CA THR A 326 8.36 -2.03 -1.52
C THR A 326 8.02 -0.98 -2.56
N TRP A 327 7.31 0.04 -2.15
CA TRP A 327 7.04 1.25 -2.94
C TRP A 327 7.64 2.45 -2.21
N ASN A 328 8.33 3.30 -2.94
CA ASN A 328 8.95 4.50 -2.36
C ASN A 328 8.91 5.64 -3.39
N ALA A 329 8.53 6.81 -2.93
CA ALA A 329 8.55 8.01 -3.74
C ALA A 329 9.88 8.18 -4.48
N ASP A 330 9.81 8.49 -5.78
CA ASP A 330 11.00 8.62 -6.65
C ASP A 330 11.94 9.74 -6.18
N GLU A 331 11.41 10.76 -5.52
CA GLU A 331 12.15 11.84 -4.89
C GLU A 331 12.72 11.51 -3.51
N ASN A 332 12.41 10.33 -2.91
CA ASN A 332 12.93 9.93 -1.61
C ASN A 332 14.33 9.30 -1.73
N GLU A 333 15.30 10.10 -2.15
CA GLU A 333 16.69 9.65 -2.41
C GLU A 333 17.28 8.88 -1.22
N HIS A 334 16.95 9.29 0.02
CA HIS A 334 17.49 8.64 1.22
C HIS A 334 17.00 7.19 1.36
N MET A 335 15.71 6.95 1.20
CA MET A 335 15.13 5.61 1.27
C MET A 335 15.56 4.77 0.07
N LEU A 336 15.61 5.36 -1.12
CA LEU A 336 16.10 4.69 -2.32
C LEU A 336 17.56 4.24 -2.17
N ALA A 337 18.44 5.06 -1.55
CA ALA A 337 19.83 4.69 -1.28
C ALA A 337 19.91 3.48 -0.32
N ILE A 338 19.08 3.44 0.74
CA ILE A 338 19.03 2.29 1.65
C ILE A 338 18.56 1.03 0.90
N ASN A 339 17.52 1.14 0.08
CA ASN A 339 16.98 0.00 -0.66
C ASN A 339 18.00 -0.52 -1.69
N LEU A 340 18.68 0.36 -2.42
CA LEU A 340 19.75 -0.03 -3.35
C LEU A 340 20.89 -0.74 -2.63
N ALA A 341 21.31 -0.23 -1.47
CA ALA A 341 22.37 -0.87 -0.65
C ALA A 341 21.95 -2.26 -0.15
N LEU A 342 20.65 -2.46 0.14
CA LEU A 342 20.09 -3.77 0.45
C LEU A 342 19.92 -4.68 -0.77
N GLY A 343 20.04 -4.14 -2.00
CA GLY A 343 19.92 -4.86 -3.26
C GLY A 343 18.48 -4.99 -3.78
N PHE A 344 17.61 -4.07 -3.44
CA PHE A 344 16.32 -3.95 -4.13
C PHE A 344 16.53 -3.54 -5.58
N GLU A 345 15.81 -4.18 -6.48
CA GLU A 345 15.80 -3.91 -7.91
C GLU A 345 14.46 -3.35 -8.35
N LEU A 346 14.47 -2.40 -9.28
CA LEU A 346 13.25 -1.80 -9.81
C LEU A 346 12.39 -2.85 -10.51
N HIS A 347 11.11 -2.92 -10.15
CA HIS A 347 10.11 -3.85 -10.67
C HIS A 347 8.99 -3.16 -11.46
N GLY A 348 8.68 -1.92 -11.12
CA GLY A 348 7.62 -1.13 -11.73
C GLY A 348 7.51 0.25 -11.09
N PHE A 349 6.36 0.90 -11.31
CA PHE A 349 6.02 2.17 -10.67
C PHE A 349 4.57 2.16 -10.19
N GLY A 350 4.34 2.75 -9.03
CA GLY A 350 3.04 3.25 -8.61
C GLY A 350 2.89 4.71 -9.00
N ALA A 351 1.72 5.13 -9.41
CA ALA A 351 1.43 6.51 -9.76
C ALA A 351 0.21 7.01 -8.99
N GLU A 352 0.39 8.09 -8.28
CA GLU A 352 -0.68 8.75 -7.56
C GLU A 352 -1.17 9.97 -8.33
N PHE A 353 -2.47 9.97 -8.59
CA PHE A 353 -3.17 11.04 -9.29
C PHE A 353 -4.17 11.69 -8.34
N GLN A 354 -4.17 13.01 -8.28
CA GLN A 354 -5.09 13.75 -7.42
C GLN A 354 -5.93 14.76 -8.22
N ARG A 355 -7.18 14.95 -7.79
CA ARG A 355 -8.09 15.97 -8.26
C ARG A 355 -8.78 16.63 -7.07
N GLY A 356 -8.69 17.95 -6.96
CA GLY A 356 -9.41 18.82 -6.02
C GLY A 356 -10.68 19.39 -6.61
#